data_fd0936d818fdad7e13f1c7f2198b16a3
#
_entry.id   fd0936d818fdad7e13f1c7f2198b16a3
#
_cell.length_a   1.000
_cell.length_b   1.000
_cell.length_c   1.000
_cell.angle_alpha   90.00
_cell.angle_beta   90.00
_cell.angle_gamma   90.00
#
_symmetry.space_group_name_H-M   'P 1'
#
loop_
_entity.id
_entity.type
_entity.pdbx_description
1 polymer ?
#
loop_
_entity_poly.entity_id
_entity_poly.type
_entity_poly.pdbx_seq_one_letter_code
_entity_poly.pdbx_strand_id
1 'polypeptide(L)'
;WNYKTELSWELLQFDCHQLMQDCVRDLNHLYCNEPALHELQFNPKGFEWVNLNNRQESVIAYLRKGKNKKDNILVILNMTPVVRRDWTIQVNGKPVWTEVFNSDSKSYWGTGDVFNPSPEVVLVDKKKHIFEIKVHLPALGAVILR
;
A
#
# COMPACT_ATOMS: atom_id res chain seq x y z
N TRP A 1 21.57 -18.65 -1.61
CA TRP A 1 20.96 -19.61 -2.53
C TRP A 1 21.55 -21.01 -2.34
N ASN A 2 20.76 -21.93 -1.78
CA ASN A 2 21.17 -23.31 -1.62
C ASN A 2 20.36 -24.23 -2.56
N TYR A 3 20.96 -24.62 -3.68
CA TYR A 3 20.33 -25.49 -4.68
C TYR A 3 20.39 -26.99 -4.35
N LYS A 4 21.05 -27.36 -3.25
CA LYS A 4 21.25 -28.78 -2.83
C LYS A 4 20.12 -29.28 -1.94
N THR A 5 19.30 -28.39 -1.41
CA THR A 5 18.17 -28.72 -0.54
C THR A 5 16.92 -28.06 -1.06
N GLU A 6 15.78 -28.68 -0.86
CA GLU A 6 14.48 -28.08 -1.11
C GLU A 6 14.09 -27.06 -0.04
N LEU A 7 13.00 -26.35 -0.25
CA LEU A 7 12.44 -25.44 0.75
C LEU A 7 11.88 -26.23 1.92
N SER A 8 12.04 -25.69 3.12
CA SER A 8 11.53 -26.25 4.37
C SER A 8 10.00 -26.07 4.47
N TRP A 9 9.25 -26.82 3.66
CA TRP A 9 7.79 -26.73 3.58
C TRP A 9 7.10 -27.07 4.91
N GLU A 10 7.75 -27.86 5.77
CA GLU A 10 7.27 -28.19 7.11
C GLU A 10 7.10 -26.94 8.00
N LEU A 11 7.76 -25.84 7.69
CA LEU A 11 7.60 -24.57 8.43
C LEU A 11 6.18 -23.98 8.29
N LEU A 12 5.44 -24.36 7.24
CA LEU A 12 4.06 -23.89 7.07
C LEU A 12 3.08 -24.42 8.13
N GLN A 13 3.48 -25.38 8.96
CA GLN A 13 2.72 -25.76 10.15
C GLN A 13 2.70 -24.70 11.26
N PHE A 14 3.58 -23.70 11.19
CA PHE A 14 3.63 -22.59 12.14
C PHE A 14 2.94 -21.36 11.56
N ASP A 15 2.05 -20.75 12.34
CA ASP A 15 1.22 -19.61 11.91
C ASP A 15 2.04 -18.48 11.29
N CYS A 16 3.19 -18.12 11.86
CA CYS A 16 4.03 -17.05 11.34
C CYS A 16 4.51 -17.27 9.89
N HIS A 17 4.80 -18.52 9.53
CA HIS A 17 5.21 -18.86 8.17
C HIS A 17 3.99 -18.98 7.24
N GLN A 18 2.90 -19.58 7.72
CA GLN A 18 1.66 -19.68 6.96
C GLN A 18 1.09 -18.30 6.61
N LEU A 19 0.97 -17.41 7.59
CA LEU A 19 0.41 -16.08 7.39
C LEU A 19 1.33 -15.18 6.53
N MET A 20 2.64 -15.39 6.57
CA MET A 20 3.56 -14.75 5.62
C MET A 20 3.33 -15.25 4.18
N GLN A 21 3.11 -16.55 3.99
CA GLN A 21 2.75 -17.10 2.67
C GLN A 21 1.44 -16.51 2.18
N ASP A 22 0.44 -16.37 3.07
CA ASP A 22 -0.84 -15.76 2.75
C ASP A 22 -0.68 -14.29 2.33
N CYS A 23 0.17 -13.54 3.01
CA CYS A 23 0.50 -12.16 2.65
C CYS A 23 1.06 -12.08 1.21
N VAL A 24 2.02 -12.94 0.89
CA VAL A 24 2.62 -12.98 -0.47
C VAL A 24 1.59 -13.41 -1.51
N ARG A 25 0.74 -14.38 -1.20
CA ARG A 25 -0.35 -14.81 -2.09
C ARG A 25 -1.30 -13.66 -2.39
N ASP A 26 -1.72 -12.92 -1.36
CA ASP A 26 -2.69 -11.84 -1.51
C ASP A 26 -2.07 -10.64 -2.25
N LEU A 27 -0.79 -10.34 -2.04
CA LEU A 27 -0.04 -9.36 -2.86
C LEU A 27 0.04 -9.78 -4.34
N ASN A 28 0.24 -11.07 -4.62
CA ASN A 28 0.25 -11.57 -6.00
C ASN A 28 -1.14 -11.47 -6.63
N HIS A 29 -2.20 -11.78 -5.90
CA HIS A 29 -3.58 -11.59 -6.36
C HIS A 29 -3.88 -10.11 -6.63
N LEU A 30 -3.47 -9.21 -5.71
CA LEU A 30 -3.60 -7.77 -5.90
C LEU A 30 -2.87 -7.33 -7.19
N TYR A 31 -1.62 -7.77 -7.38
CA TYR A 31 -0.84 -7.46 -8.58
C TYR A 31 -1.56 -7.91 -9.86
N CYS A 32 -2.11 -9.11 -9.90
CA CYS A 32 -2.81 -9.64 -11.07
C CYS A 32 -4.13 -8.94 -11.36
N ASN A 33 -4.85 -8.52 -10.31
CA ASN A 33 -6.21 -7.99 -10.43
C ASN A 33 -6.27 -6.47 -10.58
N GLU A 34 -5.22 -5.73 -10.20
CA GLU A 34 -5.20 -4.28 -10.25
C GLU A 34 -4.42 -3.78 -11.48
N PRO A 35 -5.12 -3.24 -12.51
CA PRO A 35 -4.50 -2.81 -13.75
C PRO A 35 -3.36 -1.80 -13.56
N ALA A 36 -3.48 -0.91 -12.56
CA ALA A 36 -2.44 0.08 -12.26
C ALA A 36 -1.08 -0.54 -11.90
N LEU A 37 -1.04 -1.78 -11.43
CA LEU A 37 0.20 -2.44 -11.03
C LEU A 37 0.98 -3.03 -12.20
N HIS A 38 0.32 -3.32 -13.33
CA HIS A 38 0.98 -4.00 -14.45
C HIS A 38 0.78 -3.36 -15.83
N GLU A 39 -0.35 -2.67 -16.13
CA GLU A 39 -0.65 -2.15 -17.48
C GLU A 39 0.41 -1.19 -18.03
N LEU A 40 0.95 -0.32 -17.19
CA LEU A 40 1.94 0.68 -17.56
C LEU A 40 3.29 0.44 -16.88
N GLN A 41 3.62 -0.80 -16.54
CA GLN A 41 4.79 -1.16 -15.76
C GLN A 41 6.11 -0.65 -16.37
N PHE A 42 6.24 -0.70 -17.68
CA PHE A 42 7.44 -0.25 -18.41
C PHE A 42 7.29 1.16 -19.00
N ASN A 43 6.28 1.91 -18.60
CA ASN A 43 6.04 3.27 -19.06
C ASN A 43 6.21 4.25 -17.88
N PRO A 44 7.02 5.31 -18.04
CA PRO A 44 7.19 6.33 -16.98
C PRO A 44 5.88 6.95 -16.51
N LYS A 45 4.84 6.98 -17.37
CA LYS A 45 3.50 7.48 -17.01
C LYS A 45 2.78 6.58 -16.00
N GLY A 46 3.21 5.33 -15.81
CA GLY A 46 2.61 4.37 -14.86
C GLY A 46 3.02 4.59 -13.41
N PHE A 47 3.90 5.55 -13.12
CA PHE A 47 4.43 5.82 -11.79
C PHE A 47 4.51 7.31 -11.50
N GLU A 48 4.15 7.71 -10.29
CA GLU A 48 4.30 9.09 -9.81
C GLU A 48 4.64 9.10 -8.33
N TRP A 49 5.73 9.78 -7.97
CA TRP A 49 6.00 10.09 -6.58
C TRP A 49 4.98 11.12 -6.06
N VAL A 50 4.38 10.83 -4.90
CA VAL A 50 3.43 11.75 -4.25
C VAL A 50 4.13 12.55 -3.16
N ASN A 51 4.95 11.89 -2.35
CA ASN A 51 5.71 12.56 -1.29
C ASN A 51 7.13 12.01 -1.22
N LEU A 52 8.11 12.84 -1.62
CA LEU A 52 9.54 12.53 -1.59
C LEU A 52 10.30 13.26 -0.47
N ASN A 53 9.71 14.32 0.07
CA ASN A 53 10.44 15.26 0.94
C ASN A 53 10.18 15.05 2.43
N ASN A 54 9.48 13.99 2.81
CA ASN A 54 9.13 13.74 4.20
C ASN A 54 10.23 12.92 4.93
N ARG A 55 11.44 13.47 4.94
CA ARG A 55 12.60 12.82 5.58
C ARG A 55 12.43 12.70 7.11
N GLN A 56 11.74 13.66 7.72
CA GLN A 56 11.56 13.67 9.18
C GLN A 56 10.67 12.52 9.65
N GLU A 57 9.68 12.16 8.86
CA GLU A 57 8.75 11.08 9.20
C GLU A 57 9.13 9.74 8.57
N SER A 58 10.07 9.74 7.61
CA SER A 58 10.47 8.54 6.86
C SER A 58 9.27 7.78 6.27
N VAL A 59 8.29 8.52 5.75
CA VAL A 59 7.14 7.98 5.02
C VAL A 59 7.36 8.20 3.53
N ILE A 60 7.18 7.15 2.76
CA ILE A 60 7.28 7.17 1.30
C ILE A 60 5.88 6.93 0.73
N ALA A 61 5.46 7.73 -0.24
CA ALA A 61 4.19 7.54 -0.91
C ALA A 61 4.33 7.74 -2.43
N TYR A 62 3.68 6.86 -3.19
CA TYR A 62 3.65 6.92 -4.65
C TYR A 62 2.34 6.39 -5.22
N LEU A 63 2.01 6.87 -6.42
CA LEU A 63 0.91 6.36 -7.22
C LEU A 63 1.43 5.37 -8.26
N ARG A 64 0.75 4.24 -8.37
CA ARG A 64 0.75 3.39 -9.55
C ARG A 64 -0.47 3.76 -10.38
N LYS A 65 -0.26 3.98 -11.67
CA LYS A 65 -1.30 4.47 -12.58
C LYS A 65 -1.65 3.43 -13.61
N GLY A 66 -2.95 3.19 -13.76
CA GLY A 66 -3.49 2.46 -14.89
C GLY A 66 -3.75 3.38 -16.10
N LYS A 67 -4.23 2.80 -17.19
CA LYS A 67 -4.71 3.56 -18.35
C LYS A 67 -5.89 4.44 -17.99
N ASN A 68 -6.76 3.99 -17.08
CA ASN A 68 -7.85 4.78 -16.51
C ASN A 68 -7.43 5.37 -15.16
N LYS A 69 -7.68 6.66 -14.95
CA LYS A 69 -7.37 7.35 -13.69
C LYS A 69 -8.09 6.74 -12.47
N LYS A 70 -9.28 6.17 -12.66
CA LYS A 70 -10.04 5.50 -11.59
C LYS A 70 -9.34 4.24 -11.05
N ASP A 71 -8.47 3.63 -11.86
CA ASP A 71 -7.74 2.41 -11.49
C ASP A 71 -6.43 2.72 -10.74
N ASN A 72 -6.11 4.00 -10.52
CA ASN A 72 -4.90 4.38 -9.79
C ASN A 72 -4.90 3.81 -8.39
N ILE A 73 -3.70 3.39 -7.95
CA ILE A 73 -3.42 2.85 -6.63
C ILE A 73 -2.42 3.75 -5.92
N LEU A 74 -2.70 4.09 -4.67
CA LEU A 74 -1.80 4.81 -3.79
C LEU A 74 -1.13 3.82 -2.84
N VAL A 75 0.20 3.79 -2.85
CA VAL A 75 1.00 2.99 -1.93
C VAL A 75 1.69 3.92 -0.94
N ILE A 76 1.56 3.63 0.34
CA ILE A 76 2.17 4.40 1.44
C ILE A 76 2.98 3.46 2.31
N LEU A 77 4.25 3.78 2.52
CA LEU A 77 5.19 2.99 3.31
C LEU A 77 5.66 3.82 4.51
N ASN A 78 5.37 3.34 5.71
CA ASN A 78 5.90 3.92 6.94
C ASN A 78 7.15 3.14 7.37
N MET A 79 8.31 3.76 7.21
CA MET A 79 9.62 3.14 7.49
C MET A 79 10.06 3.35 8.95
N THR A 80 9.15 3.78 9.83
CA THR A 80 9.46 4.01 11.25
C THR A 80 8.66 3.10 12.17
N PRO A 81 9.18 2.77 13.36
CA PRO A 81 8.47 1.96 14.36
C PRO A 81 7.41 2.78 15.12
N VAL A 82 6.84 3.80 14.48
CA VAL A 82 5.83 4.68 15.08
C VAL A 82 4.54 4.59 14.29
N VAL A 83 3.45 4.21 14.93
CA VAL A 83 2.11 4.27 14.35
C VAL A 83 1.74 5.73 14.10
N ARG A 84 1.29 6.05 12.89
CA ARG A 84 0.86 7.40 12.52
C ARG A 84 -0.65 7.42 12.36
N ARG A 85 -1.33 8.07 13.29
CA ARG A 85 -2.78 8.26 13.21
C ARG A 85 -3.09 9.60 12.57
N ASP A 86 -4.18 9.67 11.83
CA ASP A 86 -4.65 10.90 11.15
C ASP A 86 -3.57 11.56 10.27
N TRP A 87 -2.71 10.74 9.67
CA TRP A 87 -1.69 11.23 8.75
C TRP A 87 -2.33 11.65 7.41
N THR A 88 -1.92 12.81 6.89
CA THR A 88 -2.53 13.36 5.68
C THR A 88 -1.58 13.35 4.50
N ILE A 89 -2.11 13.12 3.32
CA ILE A 89 -1.38 13.17 2.05
C ILE A 89 -2.25 13.78 0.96
N GLN A 90 -1.65 14.64 0.14
CA GLN A 90 -2.33 15.23 -1.00
C GLN A 90 -1.99 14.48 -2.28
N VAL A 91 -3.01 14.09 -3.02
CA VAL A 91 -2.88 13.36 -4.28
C VAL A 91 -3.73 14.00 -5.38
N ASN A 92 -3.22 13.94 -6.60
CA ASN A 92 -4.02 14.25 -7.77
C ASN A 92 -4.76 12.97 -8.17
N GLY A 93 -6.08 12.97 -8.16
CA GLY A 93 -6.78 11.73 -8.48
C GLY A 93 -8.28 11.75 -8.29
N LYS A 94 -8.77 10.82 -7.50
CA LYS A 94 -10.18 10.49 -7.32
C LYS A 94 -10.65 10.82 -5.89
N PRO A 95 -11.97 11.06 -5.73
CA PRO A 95 -12.54 11.47 -4.45
C PRO A 95 -12.79 10.31 -3.46
N VAL A 96 -12.61 9.07 -3.90
CA VAL A 96 -12.91 7.88 -3.08
C VAL A 96 -11.72 6.93 -3.12
N TRP A 97 -11.32 6.50 -1.95
CA TRP A 97 -10.26 5.53 -1.73
C TRP A 97 -10.71 4.47 -0.73
N THR A 98 -10.21 3.25 -0.89
CA THR A 98 -10.48 2.13 0.01
C THR A 98 -9.19 1.37 0.24
N GLU A 99 -8.92 0.98 1.48
CA GLU A 99 -7.78 0.11 1.78
C GLU A 99 -8.01 -1.28 1.18
N VAL A 100 -7.07 -1.71 0.35
CA VAL A 100 -7.08 -3.04 -0.30
C VAL A 100 -5.97 -3.94 0.22
N PHE A 101 -5.00 -3.37 0.92
CA PHE A 101 -3.93 -4.12 1.57
C PHE A 101 -3.35 -3.32 2.74
N ASN A 102 -3.08 -4.03 3.83
CA ASN A 102 -2.38 -3.51 5.00
C ASN A 102 -1.45 -4.61 5.52
N SER A 103 -0.15 -4.38 5.45
CA SER A 103 0.85 -5.37 5.85
C SER A 103 0.82 -5.72 7.34
N ASP A 104 0.21 -4.85 8.17
CA ASP A 104 0.04 -5.06 9.61
C ASP A 104 -1.31 -5.70 9.97
N SER A 105 -2.04 -6.20 8.98
CA SER A 105 -3.27 -6.95 9.24
C SER A 105 -2.99 -8.20 10.09
N LYS A 106 -3.92 -8.51 10.98
CA LYS A 106 -3.91 -9.78 11.74
C LYS A 106 -3.89 -11.01 10.83
N SER A 107 -4.43 -10.88 9.62
CA SER A 107 -4.38 -11.92 8.60
C SER A 107 -2.96 -12.25 8.12
N TYR A 108 -1.98 -11.41 8.44
CA TYR A 108 -0.57 -11.58 8.08
C TYR A 108 0.36 -11.58 9.30
N TRP A 109 -0.21 -11.92 10.46
CA TRP A 109 0.46 -11.91 11.74
C TRP A 109 0.89 -10.51 12.23
N GLY A 110 0.27 -9.48 11.72
CA GLY A 110 0.43 -8.10 12.17
C GLY A 110 -0.37 -7.81 13.44
N THR A 111 -0.22 -6.60 13.96
CA THR A 111 -0.91 -6.15 15.17
C THR A 111 -2.39 -5.86 14.90
N GLY A 112 -2.73 -5.46 13.67
CA GLY A 112 -4.07 -4.99 13.29
C GLY A 112 -4.48 -3.72 14.04
N ASP A 113 -3.52 -2.90 14.47
CA ASP A 113 -3.76 -1.70 15.28
C ASP A 113 -4.44 -0.57 14.48
N VAL A 114 -4.22 -0.53 13.18
CA VAL A 114 -4.81 0.48 12.30
C VAL A 114 -5.43 -0.15 11.05
N PHE A 115 -6.53 0.48 10.59
CA PHE A 115 -7.26 0.07 9.40
C PHE A 115 -7.98 1.26 8.77
N ASN A 116 -8.03 1.33 7.43
CA ASN A 116 -8.60 2.45 6.67
C ASN A 116 -9.68 1.97 5.69
N PRO A 117 -10.82 1.49 6.15
CA PRO A 117 -11.86 0.92 5.27
C PRO A 117 -12.43 1.98 4.30
N SER A 118 -12.54 3.22 4.77
CA SER A 118 -13.03 4.37 4.02
C SER A 118 -12.35 5.63 4.56
N PRO A 119 -11.11 5.92 4.13
CA PRO A 119 -10.38 7.09 4.60
C PRO A 119 -11.13 8.38 4.24
N GLU A 120 -11.02 9.38 5.11
CA GLU A 120 -11.57 10.71 4.85
C GLU A 120 -10.84 11.35 3.67
N VAL A 121 -11.60 11.87 2.70
CA VAL A 121 -11.07 12.50 1.49
C VAL A 121 -11.70 13.87 1.30
N VAL A 122 -10.89 14.91 1.26
CA VAL A 122 -11.33 16.30 1.10
C VAL A 122 -10.74 16.91 -0.18
N LEU A 123 -11.55 17.57 -0.98
CA LEU A 123 -11.08 18.31 -2.15
C LEU A 123 -10.44 19.63 -1.69
N VAL A 124 -9.11 19.76 -1.84
CA VAL A 124 -8.35 20.95 -1.42
C VAL A 124 -8.02 21.91 -2.54
N ASP A 125 -7.90 21.42 -3.78
CA ASP A 125 -7.75 22.27 -4.97
C ASP A 125 -8.66 21.79 -6.12
N LYS A 126 -9.76 22.50 -6.34
CA LYS A 126 -10.74 22.18 -7.39
C LYS A 126 -10.15 22.32 -8.80
N LYS A 127 -9.27 23.30 -9.04
CA LYS A 127 -8.71 23.54 -10.38
C LYS A 127 -7.71 22.45 -10.76
N LYS A 128 -6.92 21.98 -9.82
CA LYS A 128 -5.91 20.94 -10.05
C LYS A 128 -6.42 19.54 -9.73
N HIS A 129 -7.65 19.39 -9.23
CA HIS A 129 -8.20 18.12 -8.76
C HIS A 129 -7.31 17.44 -7.69
N ILE A 130 -6.84 18.23 -6.71
CA ILE A 130 -6.05 17.73 -5.60
C ILE A 130 -6.98 17.40 -4.44
N PHE A 131 -6.84 16.19 -3.92
CA PHE A 131 -7.55 15.67 -2.76
C PHE A 131 -6.56 15.43 -1.63
N GLU A 132 -6.94 15.78 -0.42
CA GLU A 132 -6.26 15.39 0.81
C GLU A 132 -6.93 14.15 1.37
N ILE A 133 -6.13 13.13 1.64
CA ILE A 133 -6.57 11.85 2.20
C ILE A 133 -5.99 11.75 3.60
N LYS A 134 -6.84 11.45 4.58
CA LYS A 134 -6.45 11.17 5.96
C LYS A 134 -6.42 9.67 6.19
N VAL A 135 -5.27 9.14 6.60
CA VAL A 135 -5.05 7.70 6.81
C VAL A 135 -4.34 7.41 8.12
N HIS A 136 -4.47 6.20 8.60
CA HIS A 136 -3.69 5.64 9.68
C HIS A 136 -2.62 4.72 9.10
N LEU A 137 -1.36 4.89 9.50
CA LEU A 137 -0.25 4.10 9.00
C LEU A 137 0.31 3.22 10.12
N PRO A 138 0.42 1.90 9.90
CA PRO A 138 1.05 1.01 10.88
C PRO A 138 2.53 1.31 11.03
N ALA A 139 3.11 0.92 12.16
CA ALA A 139 4.55 0.96 12.36
C ALA A 139 5.24 -0.03 11.43
N LEU A 140 6.35 0.38 10.78
CA LEU A 140 7.15 -0.47 9.87
C LEU A 140 6.29 -1.22 8.84
N GLY A 141 5.25 -0.57 8.33
CA GLY A 141 4.25 -1.23 7.51
C GLY A 141 3.89 -0.47 6.24
N ALA A 142 3.11 -1.16 5.41
CA ALA A 142 2.60 -0.67 4.13
C ALA A 142 1.08 -0.67 4.09
N VAL A 143 0.51 0.41 3.55
CA VAL A 143 -0.92 0.51 3.24
C VAL A 143 -1.07 0.76 1.74
N ILE A 144 -1.99 0.04 1.12
CA ILE A 144 -2.35 0.22 -0.29
C ILE A 144 -3.82 0.60 -0.39
N LEU A 145 -4.07 1.74 -1.03
CA LEU A 145 -5.41 2.26 -1.27
C LEU A 145 -5.75 2.20 -2.76
N ARG A 146 -7.00 1.79 -3.04
CA ARG A 146 -7.57 1.77 -4.39
C ARG A 146 -8.75 2.70 -4.48
#